data_0f464643c7d510f49076975ef54150e8
#
_entry.id   0f464643c7d510f49076975ef54150e8
#
_cell.length_a   1.000
_cell.length_b   1.000
_cell.length_c   1.000
_cell.angle_alpha   90.00
_cell.angle_beta   90.00
_cell.angle_gamma   90.00
#
_symmetry.space_group_name_H-M   'P 1'
#
loop_
_entity.id
_entity.type
_entity.pdbx_description
1 polymer ?
#
loop_
_entity_poly.entity_id
_entity_poly.type
_entity_poly.pdbx_seq_one_letter_code
_entity_poly.pdbx_strand_id
1 'polypeptide(L)'
;MPVYYARYELCNGYIHNWLVAGPQAIPPDLERFEGEDGKLQIARHYYESEPGVAGAPVQDEVVDLKDRPEGAGGQDAPLKWRYRRCDDDHFVDCTAFYHICHYLRAWAYSRVVSPAAGRVTCVLTTNGPADVWLNGRHVHRQEHFHHQIPHSVSFEVELAEGSNDFLVRFEEVAARECPYAMALRISDAGSGAHVLVPTSHADVARRQVVEEAIDAAYLDRDVYVWDDEIAVCWPRELAAPAELTLRIQRPEGWIYSEGRPHVSAGHKRPLGQPLQMPEGSFHVFLIPSLQEYYEGNLRLERRIPLSLTRNRYSQALYGTFDERRAEALIDAARRDDVRGAFGQGSIYSEVAKMALNAWADVKPEVILQAVDGINQHKDCSDFYLVGLLGMLIRYGDHPSFPQSLREPLEACALNFRYWADEPGADAMWFWSENHQILFHACEILAGQLFGDRVFTNAGQNGLWHREKGERIAISWLLKA
;
A
#
# COMPACT_ATOMS: atom_id res chain seq x y z
N MET A 1 30.00 -15.89 19.55
CA MET A 1 28.98 -16.96 19.74
C MET A 1 29.05 -17.87 18.52
N PRO A 2 28.71 -19.18 18.62
CA PRO A 2 28.62 -20.02 17.44
C PRO A 2 27.56 -19.50 16.49
N VAL A 3 27.83 -19.55 15.19
CA VAL A 3 26.87 -19.15 14.15
C VAL A 3 26.31 -20.42 13.52
N TYR A 4 25.00 -20.49 13.47
CA TYR A 4 24.23 -21.54 12.79
C TYR A 4 23.63 -20.97 11.52
N TYR A 5 23.18 -21.81 10.60
CA TYR A 5 22.58 -21.38 9.34
C TYR A 5 21.23 -22.07 9.13
N ALA A 6 20.19 -21.26 8.98
CA ALA A 6 18.90 -21.74 8.49
C ALA A 6 18.93 -21.73 6.96
N ARG A 7 18.49 -22.84 6.35
CA ARG A 7 18.47 -23.01 4.89
C ARG A 7 17.04 -22.87 4.36
N TYR A 8 16.89 -22.08 3.30
CA TYR A 8 15.63 -21.86 2.61
C TYR A 8 15.81 -21.96 1.11
N GLU A 9 14.83 -22.51 0.39
CA GLU A 9 14.83 -22.49 -1.07
C GLU A 9 14.44 -21.11 -1.61
N LEU A 10 14.87 -20.76 -2.82
CA LEU A 10 14.38 -19.57 -3.50
C LEU A 10 12.93 -19.76 -3.93
N CYS A 11 12.06 -18.84 -3.59
CA CYS A 11 10.65 -18.90 -3.98
C CYS A 11 10.46 -18.25 -5.36
N ASN A 12 10.26 -19.03 -6.42
CA ASN A 12 10.18 -18.55 -7.80
C ASN A 12 11.37 -17.64 -8.22
N GLY A 13 12.54 -17.92 -7.66
CA GLY A 13 13.77 -17.13 -7.83
C GLY A 13 13.89 -15.93 -6.88
N TYR A 14 12.87 -15.60 -6.10
CA TYR A 14 12.96 -14.53 -5.09
C TYR A 14 13.73 -15.00 -3.85
N ILE A 15 14.54 -14.08 -3.32
CA ILE A 15 15.08 -14.20 -1.98
C ILE A 15 13.98 -13.85 -1.00
N HIS A 16 13.48 -14.84 -0.27
CA HIS A 16 12.32 -14.71 0.61
C HIS A 16 12.68 -14.50 2.08
N ASN A 17 13.94 -14.77 2.43
CA ASN A 17 14.44 -14.77 3.81
C ASN A 17 15.63 -13.82 3.96
N TRP A 18 15.49 -12.83 4.81
CA TRP A 18 16.43 -11.74 4.96
C TRP A 18 16.82 -11.49 6.42
N LEU A 19 18.00 -10.93 6.64
CA LEU A 19 18.29 -10.13 7.81
C LEU A 19 18.10 -8.67 7.45
N VAL A 20 17.23 -7.97 8.18
CA VAL A 20 16.87 -6.57 7.90
C VAL A 20 17.27 -5.69 9.08
N ALA A 21 17.88 -4.56 8.78
CA ALA A 21 18.21 -3.52 9.74
C ALA A 21 17.55 -2.21 9.34
N GLY A 22 16.83 -1.59 10.27
CA GLY A 22 16.09 -0.35 10.00
C GLY A 22 14.58 -0.55 9.97
N PRO A 23 13.84 0.44 9.44
CA PRO A 23 14.37 1.67 8.85
C PRO A 23 14.96 2.65 9.87
N GLN A 24 16.03 3.35 9.48
CA GLN A 24 16.40 4.62 10.10
C GLN A 24 15.48 5.70 9.53
N ALA A 25 14.93 6.55 10.40
CA ALA A 25 14.07 7.66 10.01
C ALA A 25 14.76 8.98 10.39
N ILE A 26 15.00 9.84 9.42
CA ILE A 26 15.69 11.12 9.57
C ILE A 26 14.75 12.23 9.06
N PRO A 27 14.31 13.16 9.90
CA PRO A 27 13.54 14.31 9.44
C PRO A 27 14.45 15.24 8.62
N PRO A 28 14.20 15.44 7.30
CA PRO A 28 14.98 16.35 6.50
C PRO A 28 14.58 17.80 6.74
N ASP A 29 15.50 18.72 6.51
CA ASP A 29 15.20 20.14 6.43
C ASP A 29 14.51 20.42 5.08
N LEU A 30 13.19 20.49 5.08
CA LEU A 30 12.40 20.65 3.86
C LEU A 30 12.60 21.98 3.15
N GLU A 31 12.95 23.04 3.87
CA GLU A 31 13.22 24.36 3.26
C GLU A 31 14.43 24.32 2.31
N ARG A 32 15.32 23.35 2.53
CA ARG A 32 16.51 23.13 1.69
C ARG A 32 16.22 22.38 0.39
N PHE A 33 15.09 21.68 0.29
CA PHE A 33 14.78 20.72 -0.78
C PHE A 33 13.42 21.02 -1.45
N GLU A 34 13.24 22.22 -1.95
CA GLU A 34 12.02 22.64 -2.65
C GLU A 34 12.01 22.21 -4.12
N GLY A 35 10.80 21.97 -4.67
CA GLY A 35 10.56 21.72 -6.08
C GLY A 35 10.11 20.29 -6.41
N GLU A 36 9.88 20.04 -7.70
CA GLU A 36 9.34 18.75 -8.21
C GLU A 36 10.24 17.54 -7.90
N ASP A 37 11.54 17.73 -7.83
CA ASP A 37 12.53 16.68 -7.54
C ASP A 37 12.91 16.59 -6.05
N GLY A 38 12.16 17.21 -5.15
CA GLY A 38 12.50 17.32 -3.72
C GLY A 38 12.85 15.98 -3.06
N LYS A 39 12.09 14.91 -3.32
CA LYS A 39 12.41 13.57 -2.80
C LYS A 39 13.78 13.08 -3.29
N LEU A 40 14.06 13.24 -4.56
CA LEU A 40 15.33 12.81 -5.16
C LEU A 40 16.51 13.63 -4.63
N GLN A 41 16.33 14.94 -4.42
CA GLN A 41 17.35 15.81 -3.82
C GLN A 41 17.64 15.39 -2.37
N ILE A 42 16.62 15.05 -1.57
CA ILE A 42 16.77 14.52 -0.22
C ILE A 42 17.57 13.20 -0.24
N ALA A 43 17.19 12.25 -1.09
CA ALA A 43 17.88 10.98 -1.20
C ALA A 43 19.36 11.15 -1.60
N ARG A 44 19.64 12.04 -2.57
CA ARG A 44 21.01 12.35 -2.99
C ARG A 44 21.82 13.06 -1.90
N HIS A 45 21.19 13.87 -1.05
CA HIS A 45 21.86 14.52 0.07
C HIS A 45 22.38 13.51 1.10
N TYR A 46 21.61 12.44 1.36
CA TYR A 46 21.96 11.38 2.29
C TYR A 46 22.67 10.17 1.63
N TYR A 47 22.96 10.28 0.31
CA TYR A 47 23.60 9.20 -0.42
C TYR A 47 25.02 8.94 0.05
N GLU A 48 25.34 7.68 0.24
CA GLU A 48 26.67 7.17 0.56
C GLU A 48 27.06 6.10 -0.45
N SER A 49 28.28 6.17 -0.99
CA SER A 49 28.79 5.18 -1.96
C SER A 49 29.11 3.82 -1.34
N GLU A 50 29.31 3.79 -0.02
CA GLU A 50 29.56 2.57 0.76
C GLU A 50 28.26 2.08 1.43
N PRO A 51 28.17 0.77 1.78
CA PRO A 51 26.94 0.21 2.34
C PRO A 51 26.54 0.78 3.73
N GLY A 52 27.43 1.49 4.43
CA GLY A 52 27.16 2.01 5.77
C GLY A 52 27.16 0.95 6.88
N VAL A 53 27.30 -0.34 6.55
CA VAL A 53 27.35 -1.47 7.48
C VAL A 53 28.64 -2.27 7.29
N ALA A 54 29.18 -2.85 8.37
CA ALA A 54 30.41 -3.64 8.34
C ALA A 54 30.10 -5.15 8.32
N GLY A 55 30.77 -5.89 7.41
CA GLY A 55 30.83 -7.35 7.39
C GLY A 55 29.48 -8.06 7.08
N ALA A 56 29.52 -9.38 7.12
CA ALA A 56 28.32 -10.22 7.03
C ALA A 56 27.66 -10.29 8.42
N PRO A 57 26.39 -9.88 8.56
CA PRO A 57 25.71 -9.81 9.84
C PRO A 57 25.26 -11.19 10.32
N VAL A 58 25.05 -11.30 11.63
CA VAL A 58 24.33 -12.41 12.25
C VAL A 58 23.05 -11.86 12.89
N GLN A 59 22.00 -12.66 12.88
CA GLN A 59 20.74 -12.29 13.51
C GLN A 59 20.96 -11.83 14.96
N ASP A 60 20.27 -10.75 15.35
CA ASP A 60 20.28 -10.07 16.66
C ASP A 60 21.56 -9.29 16.99
N GLU A 61 22.59 -9.32 16.13
CA GLU A 61 23.74 -8.44 16.29
C GLU A 61 23.36 -6.97 16.11
N VAL A 62 24.03 -6.12 16.89
CA VAL A 62 23.95 -4.66 16.74
C VAL A 62 24.60 -4.28 15.42
N VAL A 63 23.93 -3.45 14.65
CA VAL A 63 24.46 -2.94 13.39
C VAL A 63 25.59 -1.96 13.70
N ASP A 64 26.79 -2.27 13.22
CA ASP A 64 27.91 -1.34 13.24
C ASP A 64 27.75 -0.40 12.03
N LEU A 65 27.21 0.78 12.28
CA LEU A 65 27.11 1.86 11.29
C LEU A 65 28.39 2.66 11.32
N LYS A 66 29.12 2.70 10.22
CA LYS A 66 30.36 3.44 10.09
C LYS A 66 30.21 4.93 10.35
N ASP A 67 29.08 5.51 9.92
CA ASP A 67 28.72 6.91 10.17
C ASP A 67 27.21 7.03 10.49
N ARG A 68 26.90 7.65 11.60
CA ARG A 68 25.51 7.96 11.97
C ARG A 68 25.20 9.36 11.45
N PRO A 69 24.24 9.55 10.51
CA PRO A 69 23.91 10.87 10.01
C PRO A 69 23.50 11.83 11.15
N GLU A 70 23.97 13.08 11.08
CA GLU A 70 23.50 14.12 11.98
C GLU A 70 21.99 14.27 11.87
N GLY A 71 21.28 14.29 12.99
CA GLY A 71 19.82 14.39 13.02
C GLY A 71 19.08 13.05 13.03
N ALA A 72 19.76 11.91 12.99
CA ALA A 72 19.14 10.60 13.24
C ALA A 72 18.64 10.53 14.69
N GLY A 73 17.53 11.26 14.94
CA GLY A 73 16.96 11.46 16.25
C GLY A 73 16.10 10.31 16.71
N GLY A 74 16.22 9.96 17.97
CA GLY A 74 15.09 9.58 18.79
C GLY A 74 14.70 8.12 18.86
N GLN A 75 15.46 7.15 18.33
CA GLN A 75 15.35 5.77 18.82
C GLN A 75 16.59 5.46 19.67
N ASP A 76 16.44 5.52 20.98
CA ASP A 76 17.50 5.18 21.96
C ASP A 76 17.96 3.71 21.89
N ALA A 77 17.26 2.87 21.12
CA ALA A 77 17.61 1.47 20.94
C ALA A 77 18.62 1.30 19.78
N PRO A 78 19.71 0.56 19.99
CA PRO A 78 20.66 0.27 18.92
C PRO A 78 19.97 -0.51 17.80
N LEU A 79 20.27 -0.11 16.55
CA LEU A 79 19.78 -0.81 15.38
C LEU A 79 20.36 -2.24 15.38
N LYS A 80 19.49 -3.23 15.14
CA LYS A 80 19.88 -4.65 15.13
C LYS A 80 19.44 -5.31 13.84
N TRP A 81 20.20 -6.31 13.43
CA TRP A 81 19.81 -7.21 12.36
C TRP A 81 18.68 -8.13 12.82
N ARG A 82 17.51 -8.00 12.16
CA ARG A 82 16.33 -8.79 12.47
C ARG A 82 16.03 -9.74 11.34
N TYR A 83 15.77 -10.98 11.67
CA TYR A 83 15.25 -11.90 10.66
C TYR A 83 13.87 -11.44 10.18
N ARG A 84 13.72 -11.47 8.88
CA ARG A 84 12.44 -11.17 8.21
C ARG A 84 12.22 -12.18 7.10
N ARG A 85 11.06 -12.81 7.13
CA ARG A 85 10.52 -13.58 6.05
C ARG A 85 9.52 -12.72 5.30
N CYS A 86 9.60 -12.73 3.96
CA CYS A 86 8.61 -12.03 3.14
C CYS A 86 7.27 -12.76 3.19
N ASP A 87 6.19 -12.06 2.93
CA ASP A 87 4.88 -12.64 2.65
C ASP A 87 4.80 -13.15 1.19
N ASP A 88 3.61 -13.55 0.72
CA ASP A 88 3.42 -14.15 -0.62
C ASP A 88 3.71 -13.16 -1.77
N ASP A 89 3.78 -11.87 -1.48
CA ASP A 89 4.19 -10.80 -2.40
C ASP A 89 5.71 -10.69 -2.60
N HIS A 90 6.50 -11.43 -1.81
CA HIS A 90 7.96 -11.47 -1.81
C HIS A 90 8.66 -10.17 -1.37
N PHE A 91 7.94 -9.21 -0.78
CA PHE A 91 8.52 -7.95 -0.35
C PHE A 91 9.07 -7.98 1.08
N VAL A 92 10.23 -7.36 1.25
CA VAL A 92 10.66 -6.81 2.54
C VAL A 92 9.92 -5.48 2.68
N ASP A 93 8.76 -5.51 3.34
CA ASP A 93 7.90 -4.34 3.50
C ASP A 93 8.22 -3.60 4.82
N CYS A 94 8.68 -2.37 4.72
CA CYS A 94 8.98 -1.46 5.83
C CYS A 94 7.97 -0.31 5.92
N THR A 95 6.84 -0.40 5.23
CA THR A 95 5.78 0.62 5.23
C THR A 95 5.31 0.92 6.65
N ALA A 96 5.27 2.20 6.99
CA ALA A 96 4.77 2.69 8.26
C ALA A 96 4.18 4.11 8.10
N PHE A 97 3.38 4.54 9.07
CA PHE A 97 2.81 5.88 9.08
C PHE A 97 3.76 6.88 9.74
N TYR A 98 4.08 7.96 9.03
CA TYR A 98 4.93 9.06 9.52
C TYR A 98 4.13 10.36 9.54
N HIS A 99 3.97 10.97 10.72
CA HIS A 99 3.21 12.23 10.87
C HIS A 99 3.84 13.42 10.13
N ILE A 100 5.17 13.43 10.03
CA ILE A 100 5.95 14.43 9.28
C ILE A 100 6.85 13.73 8.27
N CYS A 101 7.36 14.47 7.30
CA CYS A 101 8.27 13.92 6.30
C CYS A 101 9.55 13.37 6.95
N HIS A 102 9.94 12.17 6.55
CA HIS A 102 11.19 11.52 6.92
C HIS A 102 11.89 10.95 5.69
N TYR A 103 13.20 11.09 5.65
CA TYR A 103 14.05 10.24 4.84
C TYR A 103 14.24 8.91 5.57
N LEU A 104 13.98 7.82 4.88
CA LEU A 104 14.03 6.47 5.41
C LEU A 104 15.12 5.68 4.71
N ARG A 105 15.86 4.90 5.49
CA ARG A 105 16.93 4.04 4.99
C ARG A 105 16.93 2.71 5.74
N ALA A 106 16.91 1.61 4.99
CA ALA A 106 17.00 0.27 5.54
C ALA A 106 18.01 -0.58 4.76
N TRP A 107 18.50 -1.65 5.39
CA TRP A 107 19.40 -2.62 4.81
C TRP A 107 18.80 -4.01 4.91
N ALA A 108 18.92 -4.79 3.85
CA ALA A 108 18.56 -6.20 3.82
C ALA A 108 19.75 -7.03 3.36
N TYR A 109 20.10 -8.04 4.15
CA TYR A 109 21.19 -8.95 3.86
C TYR A 109 20.68 -10.38 3.70
N SER A 110 21.19 -11.07 2.69
CA SER A 110 20.96 -12.51 2.49
C SER A 110 22.15 -13.18 1.84
N ARG A 111 22.46 -14.40 2.27
CA ARG A 111 23.50 -15.23 1.67
C ARG A 111 22.88 -16.26 0.74
N VAL A 112 23.17 -16.17 -0.54
CA VAL A 112 22.71 -17.12 -1.56
C VAL A 112 23.85 -18.09 -1.87
N VAL A 113 23.57 -19.38 -1.79
CA VAL A 113 24.51 -20.43 -2.21
C VAL A 113 24.13 -20.85 -3.62
N SER A 114 25.07 -20.64 -4.55
CA SER A 114 24.92 -21.08 -5.94
C SER A 114 25.61 -22.43 -6.16
N PRO A 115 25.01 -23.38 -6.87
CA PRO A 115 25.61 -24.68 -7.17
C PRO A 115 26.77 -24.59 -8.17
N ALA A 116 26.89 -23.49 -8.92
CA ALA A 116 27.94 -23.23 -9.90
C ALA A 116 28.19 -21.73 -10.03
N ALA A 117 29.40 -21.38 -10.45
CA ALA A 117 29.70 -20.01 -10.86
C ALA A 117 29.05 -19.69 -12.20
N GLY A 118 28.54 -18.48 -12.35
CA GLY A 118 27.91 -18.06 -13.61
C GLY A 118 27.26 -16.68 -13.54
N ARG A 119 26.95 -16.18 -14.74
CA ARG A 119 26.21 -14.92 -14.89
C ARG A 119 24.72 -15.17 -14.73
N VAL A 120 24.06 -14.35 -13.93
CA VAL A 120 22.61 -14.39 -13.69
C VAL A 120 22.02 -13.00 -13.81
N THR A 121 20.73 -12.93 -14.12
CA THR A 121 19.96 -11.69 -14.10
C THR A 121 19.30 -11.53 -12.74
N CYS A 122 19.55 -10.41 -12.08
CA CYS A 122 18.82 -9.97 -10.90
C CYS A 122 17.74 -8.98 -11.31
N VAL A 123 16.55 -9.07 -10.68
CA VAL A 123 15.47 -8.10 -10.79
C VAL A 123 15.23 -7.52 -9.42
N LEU A 124 15.54 -6.22 -9.26
CA LEU A 124 15.28 -5.47 -8.04
C LEU A 124 14.01 -4.66 -8.21
N THR A 125 13.09 -4.79 -7.26
CA THR A 125 11.81 -4.07 -7.25
C THR A 125 11.74 -3.22 -6.00
N THR A 126 11.59 -1.88 -6.12
CA THR A 126 11.50 -0.95 -4.98
C THR A 126 10.59 0.23 -5.27
N ASN A 127 10.13 0.92 -4.23
CA ASN A 127 9.42 2.19 -4.35
C ASN A 127 10.37 3.38 -4.48
N GLY A 128 11.51 3.36 -3.83
CA GLY A 128 12.50 4.42 -3.84
C GLY A 128 13.89 3.97 -4.30
N PRO A 129 14.90 4.85 -4.18
CA PRO A 129 16.28 4.54 -4.54
C PRO A 129 16.81 3.32 -3.83
N ALA A 130 17.69 2.57 -4.49
CA ALA A 130 18.32 1.42 -3.88
C ALA A 130 19.69 1.12 -4.46
N ASP A 131 20.56 0.56 -3.63
CA ASP A 131 21.89 0.06 -3.96
C ASP A 131 22.01 -1.42 -3.63
N VAL A 132 22.72 -2.15 -4.48
CA VAL A 132 23.02 -3.57 -4.27
C VAL A 132 24.52 -3.80 -4.25
N TRP A 133 24.98 -4.50 -3.24
CA TRP A 133 26.35 -5.03 -3.15
C TRP A 133 26.30 -6.56 -3.20
N LEU A 134 27.21 -7.13 -3.97
CA LEU A 134 27.43 -8.57 -4.04
C LEU A 134 28.87 -8.85 -3.61
N ASN A 135 29.05 -9.67 -2.57
CA ASN A 135 30.36 -10.01 -2.00
C ASN A 135 31.21 -8.75 -1.65
N GLY A 136 30.55 -7.73 -1.12
CA GLY A 136 31.15 -6.43 -0.76
C GLY A 136 31.42 -5.47 -1.93
N ARG A 137 31.18 -5.90 -3.18
CA ARG A 137 31.33 -5.05 -4.36
C ARG A 137 29.99 -4.42 -4.74
N HIS A 138 29.94 -3.10 -4.92
CA HIS A 138 28.76 -2.39 -5.45
C HIS A 138 28.49 -2.83 -6.90
N VAL A 139 27.30 -3.33 -7.18
CA VAL A 139 26.93 -3.89 -8.49
C VAL A 139 25.77 -3.20 -9.16
N HIS A 140 24.92 -2.48 -8.42
CA HIS A 140 23.78 -1.79 -8.98
C HIS A 140 23.34 -0.63 -8.10
N ARG A 141 22.86 0.47 -8.73
CA ARG A 141 22.12 1.57 -8.13
C ARG A 141 20.97 1.98 -9.04
N GLN A 142 19.82 2.24 -8.45
CA GLN A 142 18.71 2.91 -9.10
C GLN A 142 18.30 4.16 -8.29
N GLU A 143 17.92 5.25 -9.01
CA GLU A 143 17.54 6.53 -8.44
C GLU A 143 16.16 6.95 -8.97
N HIS A 144 15.09 6.42 -8.39
CA HIS A 144 13.73 6.85 -8.74
C HIS A 144 12.81 6.66 -7.55
N PHE A 145 11.68 7.37 -7.57
CA PHE A 145 10.59 7.18 -6.64
C PHE A 145 9.33 6.82 -7.40
N HIS A 146 8.64 5.77 -6.94
CA HIS A 146 7.35 5.32 -7.41
C HIS A 146 6.39 5.26 -6.23
N HIS A 147 5.38 6.14 -6.24
CA HIS A 147 4.59 6.41 -5.04
C HIS A 147 3.76 5.21 -4.58
N GLN A 148 3.11 4.49 -5.48
CA GLN A 148 2.20 3.38 -5.10
C GLN A 148 2.71 2.03 -5.58
N ILE A 149 3.06 1.93 -6.85
CA ILE A 149 3.48 0.68 -7.46
C ILE A 149 5.00 0.66 -7.53
N PRO A 150 5.67 -0.29 -6.85
CA PRO A 150 7.12 -0.40 -6.92
C PRO A 150 7.58 -0.72 -8.34
N HIS A 151 8.73 -0.20 -8.73
CA HIS A 151 9.31 -0.38 -10.06
C HIS A 151 10.40 -1.45 -10.05
N SER A 152 10.43 -2.25 -11.11
CA SER A 152 11.40 -3.32 -11.29
C SER A 152 12.49 -2.92 -12.29
N VAL A 153 13.75 -3.11 -11.89
CA VAL A 153 14.92 -2.91 -12.75
C VAL A 153 15.74 -4.19 -12.80
N SER A 154 16.15 -4.58 -14.01
CA SER A 154 16.98 -5.76 -14.23
C SER A 154 18.45 -5.37 -14.39
N PHE A 155 19.35 -6.14 -13.79
CA PHE A 155 20.80 -6.00 -13.95
C PHE A 155 21.48 -7.35 -13.87
N GLU A 156 22.68 -7.46 -14.43
CA GLU A 156 23.43 -8.72 -14.46
C GLU A 156 24.51 -8.74 -13.38
N VAL A 157 24.71 -9.88 -12.75
CA VAL A 157 25.79 -10.14 -11.81
C VAL A 157 26.44 -11.49 -12.08
N GLU A 158 27.68 -11.66 -11.60
CA GLU A 158 28.38 -12.93 -11.61
C GLU A 158 28.36 -13.55 -10.22
N LEU A 159 27.69 -14.70 -10.08
CA LEU A 159 27.75 -15.50 -8.86
C LEU A 159 29.00 -16.37 -8.86
N ALA A 160 29.62 -16.46 -7.71
CA ALA A 160 30.64 -17.51 -7.47
C ALA A 160 29.94 -18.85 -7.16
N GLU A 161 30.58 -19.95 -7.42
CA GLU A 161 30.20 -21.25 -6.85
C GLU A 161 30.29 -21.18 -5.30
N GLY A 162 29.26 -21.64 -4.61
CA GLY A 162 29.15 -21.52 -3.17
C GLY A 162 28.48 -20.21 -2.73
N SER A 163 28.95 -19.61 -1.66
CA SER A 163 28.33 -18.48 -0.98
C SER A 163 28.49 -17.16 -1.71
N ASN A 164 27.38 -16.43 -1.87
CA ASN A 164 27.29 -15.09 -2.43
C ASN A 164 26.49 -14.20 -1.47
N ASP A 165 27.11 -13.16 -0.95
CA ASP A 165 26.54 -12.26 0.03
C ASP A 165 25.90 -11.07 -0.68
N PHE A 166 24.57 -11.01 -0.66
CA PHE A 166 23.78 -9.86 -1.13
C PHE A 166 23.51 -8.92 0.03
N LEU A 167 23.82 -7.65 -0.16
CA LEU A 167 23.39 -6.55 0.70
C LEU A 167 22.65 -5.53 -0.15
N VAL A 168 21.43 -5.21 0.23
CA VAL A 168 20.59 -4.18 -0.41
C VAL A 168 20.37 -3.07 0.59
N ARG A 169 20.71 -1.82 0.22
CA ARG A 169 20.25 -0.61 0.90
C ARG A 169 19.13 -0.03 0.09
N PHE A 170 17.99 0.19 0.68
CA PHE A 170 16.83 0.78 0.01
C PHE A 170 16.32 1.96 0.83
N GLU A 171 15.77 2.94 0.12
CA GLU A 171 15.48 4.28 0.65
C GLU A 171 14.06 4.69 0.30
N GLU A 172 13.47 5.57 1.11
CA GLU A 172 12.20 6.25 0.81
C GLU A 172 12.19 7.64 1.44
N VAL A 173 11.38 8.53 0.91
CA VAL A 173 11.03 9.82 1.52
C VAL A 173 9.53 9.82 1.76
N ALA A 174 9.13 9.57 2.99
CA ALA A 174 7.75 9.29 3.35
C ALA A 174 7.17 10.36 4.26
N ALA A 175 5.95 10.77 3.94
CA ALA A 175 5.04 11.47 4.84
C ALA A 175 3.70 10.73 4.79
N ARG A 176 3.03 10.57 5.93
CA ARG A 176 1.85 9.72 6.10
C ARG A 176 2.20 8.26 5.81
N GLU A 177 1.33 7.51 5.18
CA GLU A 177 1.56 6.13 4.76
C GLU A 177 2.06 6.12 3.31
N CYS A 178 3.32 5.75 3.12
CA CYS A 178 3.91 5.58 1.79
C CYS A 178 4.46 4.16 1.71
N PRO A 179 4.19 3.42 0.64
CA PRO A 179 4.80 2.12 0.41
C PRO A 179 6.33 2.22 0.45
N TYR A 180 6.94 1.37 1.25
CA TYR A 180 8.38 1.30 1.41
C TYR A 180 8.81 -0.16 1.43
N ALA A 181 8.96 -0.72 0.24
CA ALA A 181 9.16 -2.14 0.04
C ALA A 181 10.31 -2.45 -0.93
N MET A 182 10.92 -3.61 -0.76
CA MET A 182 12.01 -4.11 -1.60
C MET A 182 11.84 -5.61 -1.84
N ALA A 183 12.00 -6.05 -3.09
CA ALA A 183 12.13 -7.47 -3.46
C ALA A 183 13.33 -7.66 -4.39
N LEU A 184 14.03 -8.78 -4.25
CA LEU A 184 15.13 -9.17 -5.14
C LEU A 184 14.88 -10.59 -5.66
N ARG A 185 14.81 -10.70 -6.97
CA ARG A 185 14.68 -11.97 -7.70
C ARG A 185 15.95 -12.27 -8.47
N ILE A 186 16.40 -13.52 -8.43
CA ILE A 186 17.51 -14.04 -9.22
C ILE A 186 16.92 -14.97 -10.27
N SER A 187 17.00 -14.58 -11.53
CA SER A 187 16.60 -15.42 -12.65
C SER A 187 17.76 -16.39 -12.96
N ASP A 188 17.41 -17.63 -13.26
CA ASP A 188 18.36 -18.65 -13.70
C ASP A 188 19.47 -19.01 -12.68
N ALA A 189 19.19 -18.87 -11.37
CA ALA A 189 20.12 -19.22 -10.30
C ALA A 189 20.52 -20.72 -10.27
N GLY A 190 19.95 -21.54 -11.15
CA GLY A 190 20.14 -22.98 -11.24
C GLY A 190 19.34 -23.78 -10.19
N SER A 191 19.05 -25.03 -10.51
CA SER A 191 18.39 -25.94 -9.56
C SER A 191 19.33 -26.26 -8.40
N GLY A 192 18.88 -26.00 -7.16
CA GLY A 192 19.65 -26.20 -5.93
C GLY A 192 20.26 -24.93 -5.36
N ALA A 193 20.08 -23.76 -6.00
CA ALA A 193 20.39 -22.49 -5.36
C ALA A 193 19.46 -22.28 -4.15
N HIS A 194 20.03 -21.83 -3.04
CA HIS A 194 19.30 -21.67 -1.78
C HIS A 194 19.85 -20.53 -0.94
N VAL A 195 19.08 -20.08 0.01
CA VAL A 195 19.46 -19.04 0.97
C VAL A 195 19.96 -19.65 2.27
N LEU A 196 21.01 -19.08 2.84
CA LEU A 196 21.50 -19.34 4.19
C LEU A 196 21.35 -18.08 5.03
N VAL A 197 20.53 -18.14 6.07
CA VAL A 197 20.37 -17.05 7.05
C VAL A 197 21.20 -17.36 8.28
N PRO A 198 22.24 -16.55 8.60
CA PRO A 198 23.06 -16.75 9.79
C PRO A 198 22.29 -16.35 11.05
N THR A 199 22.31 -17.23 12.04
CA THR A 199 21.59 -17.06 13.31
C THR A 199 22.44 -17.53 14.49
N SER A 200 22.24 -16.95 15.66
CA SER A 200 22.79 -17.42 16.93
C SER A 200 21.97 -18.56 17.56
N HIS A 201 20.79 -18.87 17.04
CA HIS A 201 19.87 -19.88 17.56
C HIS A 201 20.26 -21.28 17.10
N ALA A 202 20.47 -22.21 18.04
CA ALA A 202 20.96 -23.55 17.75
C ALA A 202 19.90 -24.50 17.16
N ASP A 203 18.60 -24.28 17.47
CA ASP A 203 17.52 -25.19 17.07
C ASP A 203 16.88 -24.80 15.73
N VAL A 204 17.70 -24.78 14.69
CA VAL A 204 17.28 -24.41 13.33
C VAL A 204 16.23 -25.36 12.75
N ALA A 205 16.37 -26.68 13.00
CA ALA A 205 15.48 -27.70 12.45
C ALA A 205 14.05 -27.53 13.00
N ARG A 206 13.91 -27.29 14.30
CA ARG A 206 12.60 -27.05 14.94
C ARG A 206 11.95 -25.76 14.43
N ARG A 207 12.74 -24.71 14.25
CA ARG A 207 12.29 -23.46 13.66
C ARG A 207 11.73 -23.68 12.26
N GLN A 208 12.43 -24.43 11.40
CA GLN A 208 11.97 -24.71 10.04
C GLN A 208 10.64 -25.47 9.99
N VAL A 209 10.40 -26.42 10.90
CA VAL A 209 9.09 -27.10 11.02
C VAL A 209 7.96 -26.11 11.34
N VAL A 210 8.21 -25.16 12.24
CA VAL A 210 7.21 -24.13 12.59
C VAL A 210 6.96 -23.17 11.43
N GLU A 211 8.02 -22.76 10.75
CA GLU A 211 7.94 -21.90 9.56
C GLU A 211 7.15 -22.57 8.43
N GLU A 212 7.43 -23.85 8.16
CA GLU A 212 6.68 -24.62 7.16
C GLU A 212 5.17 -24.70 7.50
N ALA A 213 4.83 -24.90 8.78
CA ALA A 213 3.45 -24.93 9.21
C ALA A 213 2.76 -23.54 9.09
N ILE A 214 3.50 -22.45 9.27
CA ILE A 214 3.01 -21.09 9.05
C ILE A 214 2.79 -20.83 7.56
N ASP A 215 3.73 -21.22 6.71
CA ASP A 215 3.68 -21.02 5.26
C ASP A 215 2.59 -21.82 4.58
N ALA A 216 2.38 -23.04 5.05
CA ALA A 216 1.39 -23.94 4.47
C ALA A 216 -0.06 -23.60 4.84
N ALA A 217 -0.30 -22.72 5.81
CA ALA A 217 -1.64 -22.32 6.22
C ALA A 217 -2.33 -21.47 5.15
N TYR A 218 -3.64 -21.65 4.97
CA TYR A 218 -4.44 -20.86 4.06
C TYR A 218 -5.88 -20.71 4.55
N LEU A 219 -6.57 -19.66 4.05
CA LEU A 219 -8.02 -19.53 4.07
C LEU A 219 -8.57 -20.01 2.73
N ASP A 220 -9.73 -20.66 2.73
CA ASP A 220 -10.36 -21.15 1.50
C ASP A 220 -10.96 -20.01 0.65
N ARG A 221 -11.04 -18.80 1.20
CA ARG A 221 -11.48 -17.57 0.54
C ARG A 221 -11.02 -16.33 1.29
N ASP A 222 -11.03 -15.17 0.63
CA ASP A 222 -10.63 -13.88 1.22
C ASP A 222 -11.80 -13.15 1.89
N VAL A 223 -13.03 -13.39 1.40
CA VAL A 223 -14.26 -12.75 1.90
C VAL A 223 -15.23 -13.82 2.34
N TYR A 224 -15.69 -13.71 3.58
CA TYR A 224 -16.72 -14.58 4.16
C TYR A 224 -17.98 -13.79 4.45
N VAL A 225 -19.12 -14.38 4.14
CA VAL A 225 -20.43 -13.73 4.24
C VAL A 225 -21.38 -14.55 5.08
N TRP A 226 -22.28 -13.88 5.80
CA TRP A 226 -23.39 -14.44 6.53
C TRP A 226 -23.00 -15.60 7.47
N ASP A 227 -23.34 -16.85 7.12
CA ASP A 227 -23.14 -18.08 7.89
C ASP A 227 -21.99 -18.96 7.35
N ASP A 228 -21.15 -18.42 6.48
CA ASP A 228 -19.95 -19.11 6.02
C ASP A 228 -19.10 -19.58 7.21
N GLU A 229 -18.58 -20.78 7.14
CA GLU A 229 -17.59 -21.23 8.12
C GLU A 229 -16.22 -20.65 7.78
N ILE A 230 -15.70 -19.80 8.65
CA ILE A 230 -14.34 -19.27 8.55
C ILE A 230 -13.40 -20.30 9.16
N ALA A 231 -12.41 -20.76 8.41
CA ALA A 231 -11.42 -21.69 8.93
C ALA A 231 -10.02 -21.49 8.31
N VAL A 232 -9.00 -21.65 9.13
CA VAL A 232 -7.62 -21.84 8.66
C VAL A 232 -7.39 -23.31 8.37
N CYS A 233 -6.85 -23.59 7.20
CA CYS A 233 -6.62 -24.93 6.69
C CYS A 233 -5.12 -25.17 6.47
N TRP A 234 -4.73 -26.44 6.58
CA TRP A 234 -3.39 -26.92 6.23
C TRP A 234 -3.48 -28.04 5.19
N PRO A 235 -2.56 -28.10 4.24
CA PRO A 235 -2.54 -29.16 3.21
C PRO A 235 -2.23 -30.52 3.85
N ARG A 236 -2.45 -31.57 3.06
CA ARG A 236 -2.16 -32.97 3.48
C ARG A 236 -0.67 -33.30 3.44
N GLU A 237 0.12 -32.45 2.83
CA GLU A 237 1.56 -32.60 2.60
C GLU A 237 2.44 -31.98 3.70
N LEU A 238 1.83 -31.47 4.79
CA LEU A 238 2.60 -30.88 5.89
C LEU A 238 3.54 -31.96 6.52
N ALA A 239 4.84 -31.67 6.51
CA ALA A 239 5.88 -32.65 6.85
C ALA A 239 5.85 -33.06 8.35
N ALA A 240 5.53 -32.14 9.26
CA ALA A 240 5.50 -32.42 10.69
C ALA A 240 4.46 -31.53 11.41
N PRO A 241 3.90 -32.02 12.55
CA PRO A 241 3.01 -31.22 13.38
C PRO A 241 3.75 -30.04 14.04
N ALA A 242 3.04 -28.93 14.22
CA ALA A 242 3.55 -27.74 14.90
C ALA A 242 2.51 -27.16 15.87
N GLU A 243 2.97 -26.46 16.88
CA GLU A 243 2.11 -25.64 17.75
C GLU A 243 2.25 -24.19 17.35
N LEU A 244 1.11 -23.56 17.02
CA LEU A 244 1.04 -22.17 16.58
C LEU A 244 0.12 -21.38 17.51
N THR A 245 0.30 -20.07 17.54
CA THR A 245 -0.71 -19.15 18.03
C THR A 245 -1.47 -18.59 16.82
N LEU A 246 -2.79 -18.78 16.83
CA LEU A 246 -3.71 -18.15 15.89
C LEU A 246 -4.36 -16.96 16.57
N ARG A 247 -4.23 -15.78 15.96
CA ARG A 247 -4.83 -14.54 16.44
C ARG A 247 -5.64 -13.90 15.33
N ILE A 248 -6.88 -13.51 15.65
CA ILE A 248 -7.70 -12.67 14.77
C ILE A 248 -7.64 -11.26 15.31
N GLN A 249 -7.18 -10.33 14.52
CA GLN A 249 -6.92 -8.95 14.92
C GLN A 249 -7.36 -7.98 13.84
N ARG A 250 -7.91 -6.82 14.24
CA ARG A 250 -8.17 -5.71 13.32
C ARG A 250 -6.87 -5.00 12.92
N PRO A 251 -6.85 -4.28 11.77
CA PRO A 251 -5.68 -3.51 11.36
C PRO A 251 -5.21 -2.51 12.43
N GLU A 252 -6.13 -1.95 13.22
CA GLU A 252 -5.85 -0.99 14.31
C GLU A 252 -5.25 -1.65 15.56
N GLY A 253 -5.04 -2.96 15.54
CA GLY A 253 -4.41 -3.69 16.66
C GLY A 253 -5.38 -4.34 17.65
N TRP A 254 -6.70 -4.13 17.53
CA TRP A 254 -7.67 -4.78 18.41
C TRP A 254 -7.78 -6.30 18.16
N ILE A 255 -7.45 -7.09 19.18
CA ILE A 255 -7.50 -8.55 19.15
C ILE A 255 -8.92 -9.03 19.43
N TYR A 256 -9.53 -9.71 18.47
CA TYR A 256 -10.84 -10.33 18.61
C TYR A 256 -10.76 -11.67 19.31
N SER A 257 -9.85 -12.53 18.89
CA SER A 257 -9.63 -13.83 19.50
C SER A 257 -8.18 -14.30 19.35
N GLU A 258 -7.75 -15.15 20.28
CA GLU A 258 -6.45 -15.81 20.24
C GLU A 258 -6.58 -17.24 20.74
N GLY A 259 -5.85 -18.16 20.12
CA GLY A 259 -5.83 -19.58 20.52
C GLY A 259 -4.52 -20.25 20.11
N ARG A 260 -4.22 -21.41 20.72
CA ARG A 260 -3.00 -22.17 20.48
C ARG A 260 -3.31 -23.57 19.93
N PRO A 261 -3.60 -23.70 18.64
CA PRO A 261 -3.84 -25.02 18.07
C PRO A 261 -2.54 -25.79 17.85
N HIS A 262 -2.60 -27.11 18.02
CA HIS A 262 -1.70 -28.04 17.38
C HIS A 262 -2.18 -28.28 15.95
N VAL A 263 -1.33 -28.05 14.98
CA VAL A 263 -1.64 -28.21 13.56
C VAL A 263 -0.87 -29.38 12.98
N SER A 264 -1.48 -30.09 12.05
CA SER A 264 -0.92 -31.24 11.36
C SER A 264 -1.43 -31.32 9.94
N ALA A 265 -0.93 -32.27 9.18
CA ALA A 265 -1.35 -32.50 7.79
C ALA A 265 -2.89 -32.62 7.66
N GLY A 266 -3.49 -31.84 6.76
CA GLY A 266 -4.93 -31.82 6.53
C GLY A 266 -5.78 -31.22 7.66
N HIS A 267 -5.17 -30.57 8.65
CA HIS A 267 -5.90 -29.94 9.75
C HIS A 267 -6.75 -28.77 9.25
N LYS A 268 -7.96 -28.65 9.79
CA LYS A 268 -8.86 -27.51 9.60
C LYS A 268 -9.23 -26.95 10.96
N ARG A 269 -8.92 -25.69 11.21
CA ARG A 269 -9.25 -24.98 12.45
C ARG A 269 -10.37 -23.97 12.21
N PRO A 270 -11.61 -24.24 12.64
CA PRO A 270 -12.68 -23.27 12.61
C PRO A 270 -12.37 -22.05 13.47
N LEU A 271 -12.71 -20.87 12.95
CA LEU A 271 -12.53 -19.58 13.62
C LEU A 271 -13.88 -18.97 14.03
N GLY A 272 -15.00 -19.39 13.41
CA GLY A 272 -16.34 -18.89 13.66
C GLY A 272 -17.12 -18.63 12.38
N GLN A 273 -18.09 -17.72 12.45
CA GLN A 273 -18.93 -17.29 11.35
C GLN A 273 -19.07 -15.77 11.36
N PRO A 274 -19.24 -15.11 10.20
CA PRO A 274 -19.42 -13.65 10.11
C PRO A 274 -20.55 -13.11 10.97
N LEU A 275 -21.65 -13.86 11.11
CA LEU A 275 -22.78 -13.48 11.98
C LEU A 275 -22.40 -13.33 13.46
N GLN A 276 -21.36 -14.02 13.89
CA GLN A 276 -20.91 -14.05 15.29
C GLN A 276 -19.79 -13.04 15.56
N MET A 277 -19.29 -12.39 14.52
CA MET A 277 -18.15 -11.48 14.58
C MET A 277 -18.57 -10.07 14.13
N PRO A 278 -17.86 -9.01 14.56
CA PRO A 278 -18.03 -7.67 13.98
C PRO A 278 -17.71 -7.67 12.49
N GLU A 279 -18.45 -6.88 11.70
CA GLU A 279 -18.12 -6.68 10.29
C GLU A 279 -16.81 -5.92 10.11
N GLY A 280 -16.17 -6.12 8.97
CA GLY A 280 -15.01 -5.38 8.52
C GLY A 280 -13.81 -6.25 8.20
N SER A 281 -12.68 -5.58 8.08
CA SER A 281 -11.40 -6.21 7.77
C SER A 281 -10.69 -6.66 9.03
N PHE A 282 -10.07 -7.83 8.93
CA PHE A 282 -9.24 -8.43 9.95
C PHE A 282 -7.98 -9.03 9.32
N HIS A 283 -7.03 -9.40 10.16
CA HIS A 283 -5.95 -10.30 9.80
C HIS A 283 -5.98 -11.53 10.70
N VAL A 284 -5.75 -12.67 10.10
CA VAL A 284 -5.41 -13.88 10.82
C VAL A 284 -3.90 -13.95 10.93
N PHE A 285 -3.39 -13.81 12.14
CA PHE A 285 -1.97 -13.95 12.44
C PHE A 285 -1.67 -15.40 12.81
N LEU A 286 -0.68 -15.94 12.14
CA LEU A 286 -0.06 -17.24 12.43
C LEU A 286 1.29 -16.95 13.07
N ILE A 287 1.44 -17.33 14.33
CA ILE A 287 2.58 -16.92 15.14
C ILE A 287 3.17 -18.20 15.81
N PRO A 288 4.50 -18.35 15.89
CA PRO A 288 5.10 -19.44 16.64
C PRO A 288 4.67 -19.40 18.11
N SER A 289 4.27 -20.53 18.69
CA SER A 289 3.87 -20.60 20.11
C SER A 289 5.05 -20.60 21.08
N LEU A 290 6.27 -20.74 20.59
CA LEU A 290 7.46 -20.83 21.41
C LEU A 290 7.97 -19.45 21.81
N GLN A 291 8.09 -19.19 23.11
CA GLN A 291 8.53 -17.91 23.68
C GLN A 291 9.93 -17.49 23.18
N GLU A 292 10.81 -18.45 22.96
CA GLU A 292 12.15 -18.25 22.41
C GLU A 292 12.17 -17.57 21.03
N TYR A 293 11.08 -17.65 20.24
CA TYR A 293 10.93 -16.94 18.96
C TYR A 293 10.45 -15.48 19.12
N TYR A 294 9.96 -15.11 20.29
CA TYR A 294 9.49 -13.76 20.58
C TYR A 294 10.56 -12.87 21.20
N GLU A 295 11.45 -13.41 22.00
CA GLU A 295 12.48 -12.64 22.71
C GLU A 295 13.50 -11.98 21.77
N GLY A 296 13.65 -12.50 20.55
CA GLY A 296 14.51 -11.95 19.50
C GLY A 296 13.83 -11.00 18.49
N ASN A 297 12.56 -10.61 18.65
CA ASN A 297 11.77 -9.88 17.62
C ASN A 297 11.79 -10.62 16.25
N LEU A 298 11.79 -11.93 16.28
CA LEU A 298 11.66 -12.74 15.08
C LEU A 298 10.23 -12.57 14.56
N ARG A 299 10.03 -11.84 13.48
CA ARG A 299 8.76 -11.86 12.76
C ARG A 299 8.68 -13.11 11.91
N LEU A 300 8.49 -14.25 12.57
CA LEU A 300 8.05 -15.48 11.92
C LEU A 300 6.51 -15.50 11.73
N GLU A 301 5.85 -14.43 12.06
CA GLU A 301 4.41 -14.30 11.88
C GLU A 301 4.06 -14.13 10.41
N ARG A 302 2.99 -14.78 9.99
CA ARG A 302 2.33 -14.54 8.71
C ARG A 302 0.97 -13.91 8.96
N ARG A 303 0.60 -12.94 8.15
CA ARG A 303 -0.71 -12.29 8.16
C ARG A 303 -1.50 -12.73 6.95
N ILE A 304 -2.68 -13.28 7.16
CA ILE A 304 -3.61 -13.59 6.07
C ILE A 304 -4.78 -12.61 6.18
N PRO A 305 -5.09 -11.84 5.14
CA PRO A 305 -6.22 -10.91 5.17
C PRO A 305 -7.54 -11.69 5.26
N LEU A 306 -8.48 -11.16 6.03
CA LEU A 306 -9.80 -11.73 6.26
C LEU A 306 -10.84 -10.62 6.24
N SER A 307 -11.78 -10.65 5.29
CA SER A 307 -12.88 -9.72 5.21
C SER A 307 -14.20 -10.40 5.57
N LEU A 308 -14.95 -9.77 6.48
CA LEU A 308 -16.21 -10.30 6.99
C LEU A 308 -17.34 -9.33 6.70
N THR A 309 -18.45 -9.85 6.19
CA THR A 309 -19.69 -9.10 6.05
C THR A 309 -20.89 -9.93 6.49
N ARG A 310 -21.83 -9.26 7.16
CA ARG A 310 -23.10 -9.85 7.57
C ARG A 310 -24.14 -9.83 6.46
N ASN A 311 -23.84 -9.17 5.36
CA ASN A 311 -24.73 -9.16 4.23
C ASN A 311 -24.77 -10.53 3.57
N ARG A 312 -25.96 -10.99 3.28
CA ARG A 312 -26.17 -12.16 2.44
C ARG A 312 -26.00 -11.71 0.99
N TYR A 313 -24.79 -11.82 0.48
CA TYR A 313 -24.66 -11.74 -0.98
C TYR A 313 -25.27 -13.00 -1.55
N SER A 314 -26.44 -12.86 -2.16
CA SER A 314 -27.02 -13.97 -2.90
C SER A 314 -26.01 -14.41 -3.95
N GLN A 315 -25.59 -15.66 -3.89
CA GLN A 315 -24.76 -16.26 -4.93
C GLN A 315 -25.49 -16.30 -6.29
N ALA A 316 -26.81 -16.30 -6.24
CA ALA A 316 -27.64 -16.07 -7.42
C ALA A 316 -27.96 -14.57 -7.51
N LEU A 317 -27.47 -13.91 -8.54
CA LEU A 317 -27.92 -12.57 -8.87
C LEU A 317 -29.44 -12.64 -9.08
N TYR A 318 -30.20 -12.04 -8.17
CA TYR A 318 -31.66 -11.94 -8.31
C TYR A 318 -32.02 -10.81 -9.27
N GLY A 319 -33.08 -10.98 -10.03
CA GLY A 319 -33.59 -9.97 -10.94
C GLY A 319 -32.65 -9.58 -12.09
N THR A 320 -33.12 -8.68 -12.91
CA THR A 320 -32.36 -8.06 -13.99
C THR A 320 -31.43 -6.96 -13.46
N PHE A 321 -30.49 -6.51 -14.30
CA PHE A 321 -29.65 -5.35 -13.98
C PHE A 321 -30.50 -4.11 -13.66
N ASP A 322 -31.56 -3.87 -14.42
CA ASP A 322 -32.41 -2.67 -14.25
C ASP A 322 -33.18 -2.70 -12.93
N GLU A 323 -33.69 -3.85 -12.50
CA GLU A 323 -34.35 -4.01 -11.20
C GLU A 323 -33.38 -3.71 -10.06
N ARG A 324 -32.17 -4.29 -10.08
CA ARG A 324 -31.15 -4.06 -9.05
C ARG A 324 -30.65 -2.62 -9.04
N ARG A 325 -30.50 -2.01 -10.23
CA ARG A 325 -30.15 -0.59 -10.35
C ARG A 325 -31.22 0.30 -9.75
N ALA A 326 -32.50 0.00 -10.01
CA ALA A 326 -33.61 0.75 -9.45
C ALA A 326 -33.65 0.67 -7.92
N GLU A 327 -33.47 -0.52 -7.35
CA GLU A 327 -33.37 -0.71 -5.90
C GLU A 327 -32.20 0.08 -5.29
N ALA A 328 -31.01 0.00 -5.89
CA ALA A 328 -29.83 0.74 -5.43
C ALA A 328 -30.05 2.26 -5.47
N LEU A 329 -30.72 2.77 -6.51
CA LEU A 329 -31.06 4.20 -6.59
C LEU A 329 -32.07 4.60 -5.52
N ILE A 330 -33.08 3.77 -5.25
CA ILE A 330 -34.07 4.01 -4.19
C ILE A 330 -33.38 4.05 -2.83
N ASP A 331 -32.48 3.10 -2.56
CA ASP A 331 -31.73 3.07 -1.32
C ASP A 331 -30.80 4.29 -1.18
N ALA A 332 -30.09 4.66 -2.23
CA ALA A 332 -29.25 5.86 -2.24
C ALA A 332 -30.08 7.14 -1.99
N ALA A 333 -31.24 7.27 -2.62
CA ALA A 333 -32.12 8.42 -2.45
C ALA A 333 -32.65 8.61 -1.02
N ARG A 334 -32.75 7.52 -0.24
CA ARG A 334 -33.21 7.53 1.15
C ARG A 334 -32.12 7.83 2.19
N ARG A 335 -30.85 7.89 1.80
CA ARG A 335 -29.71 8.07 2.72
C ARG A 335 -29.46 9.52 3.08
N ASP A 336 -30.47 10.20 3.56
CA ASP A 336 -30.39 11.60 4.02
C ASP A 336 -29.54 11.78 5.30
N ASP A 337 -29.27 10.70 6.03
CA ASP A 337 -28.50 10.65 7.27
C ASP A 337 -26.99 10.58 7.03
N VAL A 338 -26.55 10.21 5.82
CA VAL A 338 -25.14 10.14 5.46
C VAL A 338 -24.57 11.55 5.36
N ARG A 339 -23.50 11.82 6.14
CA ARG A 339 -22.80 13.09 6.10
C ARG A 339 -21.56 13.03 5.22
N GLY A 340 -21.40 14.04 4.36
CA GLY A 340 -20.19 14.24 3.59
C GLY A 340 -19.07 14.85 4.42
N ALA A 341 -17.86 14.90 3.86
CA ALA A 341 -16.65 15.40 4.52
C ALA A 341 -16.78 16.87 4.99
N PHE A 342 -17.65 17.67 4.36
CA PHE A 342 -17.90 19.07 4.73
C PHE A 342 -19.10 19.22 5.69
N GLY A 343 -19.61 18.12 6.25
CA GLY A 343 -20.75 18.10 7.15
C GLY A 343 -22.14 18.21 6.47
N GLN A 344 -22.16 18.32 5.13
CA GLN A 344 -23.40 18.35 4.34
C GLN A 344 -24.06 16.96 4.29
N GLY A 345 -25.31 16.91 3.82
CA GLY A 345 -25.95 15.66 3.40
C GLY A 345 -25.27 15.06 2.17
N SER A 346 -25.67 13.85 1.78
CA SER A 346 -25.08 13.17 0.62
C SER A 346 -25.56 13.82 -0.70
N ILE A 347 -24.63 14.39 -1.47
CA ILE A 347 -24.92 14.87 -2.84
C ILE A 347 -25.35 13.73 -3.76
N TYR A 348 -24.88 12.51 -3.51
CA TYR A 348 -25.24 11.33 -4.29
C TYR A 348 -26.67 10.87 -4.03
N SER A 349 -27.19 11.14 -2.82
CA SER A 349 -28.62 10.98 -2.53
C SER A 349 -29.46 11.91 -3.39
N GLU A 350 -29.05 13.18 -3.56
CA GLU A 350 -29.73 14.14 -4.41
C GLU A 350 -29.65 13.74 -5.90
N VAL A 351 -28.50 13.26 -6.36
CA VAL A 351 -28.36 12.71 -7.73
C VAL A 351 -29.25 11.49 -7.94
N ALA A 352 -29.37 10.61 -6.96
CA ALA A 352 -30.26 9.45 -7.04
C ALA A 352 -31.75 9.86 -7.13
N LYS A 353 -32.17 10.89 -6.40
CA LYS A 353 -33.52 11.48 -6.51
C LYS A 353 -33.78 12.01 -7.92
N MET A 354 -32.83 12.72 -8.51
CA MET A 354 -32.91 13.19 -9.90
C MET A 354 -33.01 12.01 -10.88
N ALA A 355 -32.19 10.95 -10.69
CA ALA A 355 -32.24 9.75 -11.52
C ALA A 355 -33.58 8.98 -11.44
N LEU A 356 -34.29 9.08 -10.32
CA LEU A 356 -35.61 8.52 -10.09
C LEU A 356 -36.77 9.46 -10.51
N ASN A 357 -36.46 10.64 -11.08
CA ASN A 357 -37.43 11.71 -11.35
C ASN A 357 -38.19 12.21 -10.11
N ALA A 358 -37.65 12.02 -8.92
CA ALA A 358 -38.19 12.49 -7.65
C ALA A 358 -37.78 13.96 -7.38
N TRP A 359 -38.01 14.84 -8.34
CA TRP A 359 -37.58 16.24 -8.35
C TRP A 359 -38.08 17.06 -7.17
N ALA A 360 -39.27 16.75 -6.68
CA ALA A 360 -39.85 17.44 -5.52
C ALA A 360 -39.12 17.15 -4.21
N ASP A 361 -38.36 16.05 -4.17
CA ASP A 361 -37.60 15.62 -2.98
C ASP A 361 -36.14 16.06 -3.01
N VAL A 362 -35.70 16.69 -4.11
CA VAL A 362 -34.34 17.21 -4.25
C VAL A 362 -34.16 18.40 -3.30
N LYS A 363 -33.06 18.36 -2.52
CA LYS A 363 -32.69 19.38 -1.54
C LYS A 363 -31.53 20.25 -2.06
N PRO A 364 -31.81 21.40 -2.72
CA PRO A 364 -30.77 22.27 -3.27
C PRO A 364 -29.74 22.72 -2.22
N GLU A 365 -30.17 22.90 -0.96
CA GLU A 365 -29.34 23.33 0.13
C GLU A 365 -28.20 22.35 0.44
N VAL A 366 -28.38 21.03 0.24
CA VAL A 366 -27.35 20.02 0.40
C VAL A 366 -26.26 20.20 -0.65
N ILE A 367 -26.67 20.46 -1.88
CA ILE A 367 -25.76 20.68 -3.02
C ILE A 367 -24.99 22.00 -2.84
N LEU A 368 -25.67 23.08 -2.46
CA LEU A 368 -25.06 24.39 -2.21
C LEU A 368 -24.05 24.34 -1.06
N GLN A 369 -24.31 23.54 -0.03
CA GLN A 369 -23.36 23.35 1.07
C GLN A 369 -22.09 22.61 0.61
N ALA A 370 -22.20 21.67 -0.34
CA ALA A 370 -21.03 21.05 -0.97
C ALA A 370 -20.26 22.06 -1.85
N VAL A 371 -20.96 22.90 -2.61
CA VAL A 371 -20.37 24.01 -3.39
C VAL A 371 -19.57 24.96 -2.49
N ASP A 372 -20.10 25.33 -1.32
CA ASP A 372 -19.38 26.15 -0.35
C ASP A 372 -18.08 25.51 0.13
N GLY A 373 -18.08 24.20 0.39
CA GLY A 373 -16.90 23.46 0.77
C GLY A 373 -15.83 23.44 -0.33
N ILE A 374 -16.27 23.26 -1.59
CA ILE A 374 -15.38 23.27 -2.77
C ILE A 374 -14.79 24.68 -2.98
N ASN A 375 -15.60 25.73 -2.88
CA ASN A 375 -15.14 27.12 -3.03
C ASN A 375 -14.13 27.54 -1.93
N GLN A 376 -14.15 26.86 -0.78
CA GLN A 376 -13.17 27.03 0.30
C GLN A 376 -11.90 26.17 0.07
N HIS A 377 -11.80 25.46 -1.04
CA HIS A 377 -10.70 24.57 -1.38
C HIS A 377 -10.38 23.57 -0.24
N LYS A 378 -11.41 23.02 0.40
CA LYS A 378 -11.23 21.99 1.42
C LYS A 378 -10.67 20.72 0.79
N ASP A 379 -9.91 19.98 1.57
CA ASP A 379 -9.44 18.66 1.14
C ASP A 379 -10.62 17.77 0.70
N CYS A 380 -10.43 16.91 -0.29
CA CYS A 380 -11.47 16.10 -0.94
C CYS A 380 -12.50 16.88 -1.81
N SER A 381 -12.24 18.14 -2.17
CA SER A 381 -13.12 18.92 -3.05
C SER A 381 -13.31 18.29 -4.43
N ASP A 382 -12.32 17.63 -4.96
CA ASP A 382 -12.35 16.89 -6.23
C ASP A 382 -13.39 15.75 -6.23
N PHE A 383 -13.52 15.01 -5.13
CA PHE A 383 -14.54 13.95 -4.98
C PHE A 383 -15.97 14.48 -5.06
N TYR A 384 -16.21 15.70 -4.58
CA TYR A 384 -17.53 16.34 -4.69
C TYR A 384 -17.74 17.01 -6.03
N LEU A 385 -16.70 17.68 -6.55
CA LEU A 385 -16.78 18.38 -7.83
C LEU A 385 -17.10 17.44 -9.00
N VAL A 386 -16.49 16.23 -9.04
CA VAL A 386 -16.82 15.24 -10.08
C VAL A 386 -18.29 14.83 -10.04
N GLY A 387 -18.87 14.70 -8.84
CA GLY A 387 -20.29 14.43 -8.66
C GLY A 387 -21.19 15.57 -9.17
N LEU A 388 -20.81 16.82 -8.87
CA LEU A 388 -21.54 18.01 -9.31
C LEU A 388 -21.45 18.22 -10.83
N LEU A 389 -20.28 18.02 -11.44
CA LEU A 389 -20.13 18.05 -12.90
C LEU A 389 -20.97 16.95 -13.57
N GLY A 390 -20.95 15.73 -13.03
CA GLY A 390 -21.78 14.63 -13.49
C GLY A 390 -23.29 14.95 -13.37
N MET A 391 -23.70 15.67 -12.34
CA MET A 391 -25.06 16.16 -12.16
C MET A 391 -25.46 17.16 -13.27
N LEU A 392 -24.60 18.16 -13.55
CA LEU A 392 -24.82 19.13 -14.62
C LEU A 392 -24.91 18.46 -15.99
N ILE A 393 -24.01 17.54 -16.30
CA ILE A 393 -23.99 16.82 -17.58
C ILE A 393 -25.28 16.03 -17.81
N ARG A 394 -25.77 15.36 -16.78
CA ARG A 394 -26.93 14.46 -16.91
C ARG A 394 -28.28 15.16 -16.78
N TYR A 395 -28.35 16.17 -15.94
CA TYR A 395 -29.62 16.74 -15.50
C TYR A 395 -29.71 18.26 -15.67
N GLY A 396 -28.60 18.95 -15.97
CA GLY A 396 -28.58 20.41 -16.06
C GLY A 396 -29.61 21.01 -17.03
N ASP A 397 -29.91 20.31 -18.11
CA ASP A 397 -30.90 20.77 -19.11
C ASP A 397 -32.34 20.22 -18.85
N HIS A 398 -32.50 19.45 -17.77
CA HIS A 398 -33.83 18.94 -17.45
C HIS A 398 -34.78 20.09 -16.98
N PRO A 399 -36.05 20.14 -17.46
CA PRO A 399 -36.98 21.23 -17.10
C PRO A 399 -37.21 21.41 -15.59
N SER A 400 -37.11 20.32 -14.82
CA SER A 400 -37.28 20.32 -13.36
C SER A 400 -35.98 20.53 -12.59
N PHE A 401 -34.85 20.72 -13.27
CA PHE A 401 -33.59 21.01 -12.59
C PHE A 401 -33.69 22.35 -11.82
N PRO A 402 -33.36 22.40 -10.51
CA PRO A 402 -33.50 23.61 -9.72
C PRO A 402 -32.64 24.76 -10.29
N GLN A 403 -33.30 25.82 -10.75
CA GLN A 403 -32.63 26.98 -11.35
C GLN A 403 -31.66 27.65 -10.37
N SER A 404 -31.92 27.58 -9.06
CA SER A 404 -31.04 28.10 -8.01
C SER A 404 -29.67 27.41 -7.93
N LEU A 405 -29.51 26.26 -8.55
CA LEU A 405 -28.26 25.51 -8.56
C LEU A 405 -27.37 25.83 -9.76
N ARG A 406 -27.91 26.25 -10.89
CA ARG A 406 -27.20 26.38 -12.15
C ARG A 406 -26.03 27.36 -12.04
N GLU A 407 -26.29 28.58 -11.62
CA GLU A 407 -25.29 29.65 -11.51
C GLU A 407 -24.19 29.31 -10.45
N PRO A 408 -24.54 28.87 -9.22
CA PRO A 408 -23.53 28.46 -8.23
C PRO A 408 -22.65 27.30 -8.68
N LEU A 409 -23.20 26.27 -9.33
CA LEU A 409 -22.43 25.15 -9.84
C LEU A 409 -21.48 25.55 -10.96
N GLU A 410 -21.96 26.38 -11.91
CA GLU A 410 -21.14 26.92 -12.97
C GLU A 410 -20.00 27.79 -12.42
N ALA A 411 -20.32 28.73 -11.52
CA ALA A 411 -19.32 29.59 -10.88
C ALA A 411 -18.26 28.79 -10.12
N CYS A 412 -18.69 27.77 -9.38
CA CYS A 412 -17.79 26.86 -8.67
C CYS A 412 -16.83 26.15 -9.62
N ALA A 413 -17.34 25.55 -10.71
CA ALA A 413 -16.51 24.87 -11.69
C ALA A 413 -15.53 25.82 -12.40
N LEU A 414 -15.97 27.04 -12.74
CA LEU A 414 -15.10 28.02 -13.42
C LEU A 414 -14.03 28.62 -12.51
N ASN A 415 -14.21 28.61 -11.19
CA ASN A 415 -13.26 29.19 -10.24
C ASN A 415 -12.39 28.16 -9.52
N PHE A 416 -12.61 26.87 -9.77
CA PHE A 416 -11.87 25.81 -9.08
C PHE A 416 -10.40 25.74 -9.54
N ARG A 417 -9.52 25.43 -8.60
CA ARG A 417 -8.10 25.14 -8.88
C ARG A 417 -7.93 23.67 -9.26
N TYR A 418 -7.74 23.41 -10.55
CA TYR A 418 -7.71 22.03 -11.06
C TYR A 418 -6.36 21.33 -10.89
N TRP A 419 -5.27 22.09 -10.70
CA TRP A 419 -3.99 21.47 -10.44
C TRP A 419 -3.04 22.37 -9.65
N ALA A 420 -1.99 21.78 -9.12
CA ALA A 420 -0.99 22.46 -8.28
C ALA A 420 -0.23 23.59 -9.03
N ASP A 421 -0.15 23.53 -10.35
CA ASP A 421 0.47 24.56 -11.21
C ASP A 421 -0.39 25.81 -11.44
N GLU A 422 -1.65 25.78 -11.00
CA GLU A 422 -2.55 26.93 -11.10
C GLU A 422 -2.43 27.85 -9.88
N PRO A 423 -2.81 29.16 -10.02
CA PRO A 423 -2.76 30.10 -8.90
C PRO A 423 -3.54 29.62 -7.68
N GLY A 424 -2.97 29.82 -6.50
CA GLY A 424 -3.59 29.50 -5.21
C GLY A 424 -2.63 28.81 -4.27
N ALA A 425 -2.91 28.95 -2.96
CA ALA A 425 -2.26 28.21 -1.90
C ALA A 425 -3.37 27.72 -0.97
N ASP A 426 -3.64 26.44 -0.98
CA ASP A 426 -4.76 25.84 -0.27
C ASP A 426 -4.40 24.46 0.32
N ALA A 427 -5.33 23.90 1.08
CA ALA A 427 -5.15 22.64 1.80
C ALA A 427 -5.53 21.40 0.99
N MET A 428 -5.88 21.53 -0.30
CA MET A 428 -6.26 20.39 -1.11
C MET A 428 -5.06 19.46 -1.34
N TRP A 429 -5.30 18.16 -1.23
CA TRP A 429 -4.28 17.15 -1.46
C TRP A 429 -4.27 16.69 -2.93
N PHE A 430 -3.20 16.97 -3.66
CA PHE A 430 -3.09 16.67 -5.09
C PHE A 430 -2.37 15.36 -5.41
N TRP A 431 -1.60 14.81 -4.48
CA TRP A 431 -0.50 13.88 -4.79
C TRP A 431 -0.81 12.38 -4.68
N SER A 432 -1.96 11.99 -4.11
CA SER A 432 -2.36 10.59 -4.16
C SER A 432 -2.93 10.23 -5.53
N GLU A 433 -2.84 8.96 -5.94
CA GLU A 433 -3.27 8.50 -7.27
C GLU A 433 -4.75 8.78 -7.56
N ASN A 434 -5.62 8.59 -6.56
CA ASN A 434 -7.05 8.87 -6.70
C ASN A 434 -7.33 10.37 -6.85
N HIS A 435 -6.64 11.23 -6.12
CA HIS A 435 -6.77 12.68 -6.30
C HIS A 435 -6.25 13.12 -7.66
N GLN A 436 -5.07 12.65 -8.09
CA GLN A 436 -4.52 13.01 -9.40
C GLN A 436 -5.50 12.72 -10.52
N ILE A 437 -6.03 11.50 -10.61
CA ILE A 437 -6.97 11.17 -11.69
C ILE A 437 -8.29 11.93 -11.56
N LEU A 438 -8.79 12.19 -10.34
CA LEU A 438 -10.02 12.95 -10.15
C LEU A 438 -9.88 14.42 -10.51
N PHE A 439 -8.80 15.10 -10.13
CA PHE A 439 -8.55 16.49 -10.52
C PHE A 439 -8.53 16.63 -12.04
N HIS A 440 -7.81 15.75 -12.75
CA HIS A 440 -7.75 15.80 -14.20
C HIS A 440 -9.08 15.39 -14.85
N ALA A 441 -9.82 14.44 -14.30
CA ALA A 441 -11.16 14.12 -14.77
C ALA A 441 -12.11 15.30 -14.60
N CYS A 442 -12.07 15.99 -13.47
CA CYS A 442 -12.85 17.22 -13.25
C CYS A 442 -12.47 18.32 -14.24
N GLU A 443 -11.19 18.51 -14.49
CA GLU A 443 -10.67 19.50 -15.45
C GLU A 443 -11.17 19.22 -16.86
N ILE A 444 -11.13 17.96 -17.32
CA ILE A 444 -11.65 17.53 -18.62
C ILE A 444 -13.15 17.77 -18.72
N LEU A 445 -13.92 17.32 -17.73
CA LEU A 445 -15.37 17.44 -17.71
C LEU A 445 -15.85 18.90 -17.68
N ALA A 446 -15.21 19.73 -16.86
CA ALA A 446 -15.49 21.15 -16.80
C ALA A 446 -15.13 21.86 -18.10
N GLY A 447 -13.97 21.54 -18.70
CA GLY A 447 -13.55 22.02 -19.99
C GLY A 447 -14.48 21.63 -21.15
N GLN A 448 -15.10 20.44 -21.07
CA GLN A 448 -16.14 20.01 -22.04
C GLN A 448 -17.46 20.77 -21.85
N LEU A 449 -17.89 20.99 -20.60
CA LEU A 449 -19.13 21.71 -20.30
C LEU A 449 -19.04 23.20 -20.65
N PHE A 450 -17.90 23.80 -20.42
CA PHE A 450 -17.70 25.24 -20.45
C PHE A 450 -16.57 25.65 -21.43
N GLY A 451 -16.48 25.01 -22.60
CA GLY A 451 -15.39 25.14 -23.57
C GLY A 451 -14.99 26.58 -23.92
N ASP A 452 -15.98 27.44 -24.18
CA ASP A 452 -15.78 28.84 -24.57
C ASP A 452 -15.74 29.82 -23.38
N ARG A 453 -15.97 29.33 -22.14
CA ARG A 453 -15.98 30.17 -20.92
C ARG A 453 -14.55 30.34 -20.40
N VAL A 454 -14.30 31.47 -19.78
CA VAL A 454 -13.04 31.74 -19.09
C VAL A 454 -13.12 31.20 -17.67
N PHE A 455 -12.17 30.34 -17.28
CA PHE A 455 -12.00 29.83 -15.94
C PHE A 455 -11.29 30.90 -15.11
N THR A 456 -11.96 31.42 -14.12
CA THR A 456 -11.54 32.64 -13.40
C THR A 456 -10.30 32.44 -12.55
N ASN A 457 -10.02 31.22 -12.07
CA ASN A 457 -8.81 30.93 -11.32
C ASN A 457 -7.55 30.99 -12.19
N ALA A 458 -7.56 30.31 -13.34
CA ALA A 458 -6.40 30.20 -14.23
C ALA A 458 -6.36 31.26 -15.33
N GLY A 459 -7.46 31.98 -15.59
CA GLY A 459 -7.57 32.96 -16.68
C GLY A 459 -7.56 32.33 -18.07
N GLN A 460 -7.74 31.03 -18.21
CA GLN A 460 -7.76 30.27 -19.45
C GLN A 460 -9.18 29.87 -19.83
N ASN A 461 -9.42 29.51 -21.10
CA ASN A 461 -10.72 29.02 -21.53
C ASN A 461 -10.89 27.50 -21.26
N GLY A 462 -12.12 27.01 -21.36
CA GLY A 462 -12.43 25.60 -21.09
C GLY A 462 -11.75 24.64 -22.06
N LEU A 463 -11.50 25.00 -23.32
CA LEU A 463 -10.79 24.17 -24.28
C LEU A 463 -9.34 23.92 -23.81
N TRP A 464 -8.66 24.96 -23.32
CA TRP A 464 -7.33 24.83 -22.74
C TRP A 464 -7.31 23.90 -21.54
N HIS A 465 -8.29 24.01 -20.61
CA HIS A 465 -8.39 23.11 -19.47
C HIS A 465 -8.62 21.67 -19.90
N ARG A 466 -9.51 21.45 -20.89
CA ARG A 466 -9.75 20.12 -21.43
C ARG A 466 -8.47 19.50 -21.99
N GLU A 467 -7.76 20.21 -22.86
CA GLU A 467 -6.51 19.73 -23.49
C GLU A 467 -5.42 19.46 -22.45
N LYS A 468 -5.27 20.33 -21.44
CA LYS A 468 -4.34 20.16 -20.33
C LYS A 468 -4.67 18.91 -19.52
N GLY A 469 -5.93 18.76 -19.09
CA GLY A 469 -6.41 17.61 -18.31
C GLY A 469 -6.24 16.30 -19.07
N GLU A 470 -6.64 16.23 -20.36
CA GLU A 470 -6.46 15.05 -21.21
C GLU A 470 -4.98 14.66 -21.32
N ARG A 471 -4.09 15.59 -21.56
CA ARG A 471 -2.64 15.33 -21.67
C ARG A 471 -2.06 14.74 -20.38
N ILE A 472 -2.43 15.33 -19.23
CA ILE A 472 -1.89 14.88 -17.92
C ILE A 472 -2.50 13.53 -17.51
N ALA A 473 -3.81 13.34 -17.71
CA ALA A 473 -4.49 12.08 -17.42
C ALA A 473 -3.92 10.92 -18.27
N ILE A 474 -3.68 11.14 -19.56
CA ILE A 474 -3.06 10.14 -20.43
C ILE A 474 -1.64 9.81 -19.95
N SER A 475 -0.83 10.85 -19.64
CA SER A 475 0.52 10.63 -19.10
C SER A 475 0.51 9.85 -17.80
N TRP A 476 -0.48 10.07 -16.93
CA TRP A 476 -0.66 9.35 -15.68
C TRP A 476 -1.04 7.87 -15.93
N LEU A 477 -2.04 7.63 -16.79
CA LEU A 477 -2.50 6.28 -17.16
C LEU A 477 -1.40 5.43 -17.82
N LEU A 478 -0.47 6.04 -18.54
CA LEU A 478 0.65 5.32 -19.18
C LEU A 478 1.77 4.98 -18.18
N LYS A 479 1.77 5.55 -16.98
CA LYS A 479 2.73 5.26 -15.90
C LYS A 479 2.17 4.30 -14.85
N ALA A 480 0.85 4.18 -14.75
CA ALA A 480 0.16 3.23 -13.90
C ALA A 480 0.09 1.85 -14.55
#